data_00b2db3cfd6fa2eba1fd97da88f23fef
#
_entry.id   00b2db3cfd6fa2eba1fd97da88f23fef
#
_cell.length_a   1.000
_cell.length_b   1.000
_cell.length_c   1.000
_cell.angle_alpha   90.00
_cell.angle_beta   90.00
_cell.angle_gamma   90.00
#
_symmetry.space_group_name_H-M   'P 1'
#
loop_
_entity.id
_entity.type
_entity.pdbx_description
1 polymer ?
#
loop_
_entity_poly.entity_id
_entity_poly.type
_entity_poly.pdbx_seq_one_letter_code
_entity_poly.pdbx_strand_id
1 'polypeptide(L)'
;MRCLGLLKADQETEAGVPPTPELMARMGEFMEEITKAGVLLATDGLHPSSKGKRVRLSKGEVTVTDGPFTESKELVASYALFDVKSMEEAVEWTRRFLEVLGEGECEIRPIFEPSDFGEEFTPEQREAEERQRAQMDAKAKR
;
A
#
# COMPACT_ATOMS: atom_id res chain seq x y z
N MET A 1 -12.80 0.49 -9.37
CA MET A 1 -12.46 -0.44 -8.27
C MET A 1 -11.09 -0.10 -7.73
N ARG A 2 -10.98 0.07 -6.44
CA ARG A 2 -9.70 0.38 -5.83
C ARG A 2 -9.07 -0.88 -5.24
N CYS A 3 -7.77 -1.01 -5.40
CA CYS A 3 -6.98 -2.10 -4.83
C CYS A 3 -5.75 -1.55 -4.15
N LEU A 4 -5.33 -2.23 -3.09
CA LEU A 4 -4.06 -1.93 -2.42
C LEU A 4 -3.07 -3.02 -2.78
N GLY A 5 -1.92 -2.60 -3.33
CA GLY A 5 -0.79 -3.48 -3.60
C GLY A 5 0.26 -3.32 -2.51
N LEU A 6 0.75 -4.42 -1.99
CA LEU A 6 1.71 -4.45 -0.89
C LEU A 6 2.95 -5.21 -1.36
N LEU A 7 4.07 -4.50 -1.50
CA LEU A 7 5.35 -5.14 -1.80
C LEU A 7 5.90 -5.74 -0.52
N LYS A 8 6.16 -7.03 -0.54
CA LYS A 8 6.75 -7.72 0.61
C LYS A 8 8.22 -7.33 0.76
N ALA A 9 8.64 -7.17 2.00
CA ALA A 9 10.03 -6.88 2.30
C ALA A 9 10.92 -8.10 2.05
N ASP A 10 12.16 -7.84 1.70
CA ASP A 10 13.22 -8.85 1.61
C ASP A 10 14.38 -8.48 2.55
N GLN A 11 15.45 -9.24 2.50
CA GLN A 11 16.60 -8.99 3.38
C GLN A 11 17.21 -7.61 3.12
N GLU A 12 17.31 -7.22 1.87
CA GLU A 12 17.90 -5.92 1.50
C GLU A 12 17.06 -4.74 1.97
N THR A 13 15.76 -4.80 1.76
CA THR A 13 14.87 -3.72 2.20
C THR A 13 14.83 -3.62 3.72
N GLU A 14 14.84 -4.75 4.43
CA GLU A 14 14.89 -4.76 5.89
C GLU A 14 16.25 -4.30 6.43
N ALA A 15 17.33 -4.51 5.69
CA ALA A 15 18.65 -4.00 6.05
C ALA A 15 18.84 -2.52 5.71
N GLY A 16 17.85 -1.91 5.05
CA GLY A 16 17.92 -0.50 4.67
C GLY A 16 18.84 -0.22 3.48
N VAL A 17 19.12 -1.23 2.66
CA VAL A 17 19.95 -1.06 1.46
C VAL A 17 19.19 -0.22 0.43
N PRO A 18 19.73 0.94 0.01
CA PRO A 18 19.06 1.78 -0.96
C PRO A 18 19.08 1.14 -2.36
N PRO A 19 18.09 1.45 -3.21
CA PRO A 19 18.11 0.97 -4.59
C PRO A 19 19.28 1.60 -5.37
N THR A 20 19.73 0.89 -6.41
CA THR A 20 20.78 1.42 -7.28
C THR A 20 20.28 2.61 -8.11
N PRO A 21 21.16 3.50 -8.59
CA PRO A 21 20.75 4.60 -9.47
C PRO A 21 20.03 4.11 -10.73
N GLU A 22 20.47 2.99 -11.31
CA GLU A 22 19.83 2.39 -12.48
C GLU A 22 18.41 1.95 -12.21
N LEU A 23 18.20 1.31 -11.05
CA LEU A 23 16.86 0.88 -10.63
C LEU A 23 15.96 2.09 -10.36
N MET A 24 16.48 3.11 -9.71
CA MET A 24 15.74 4.35 -9.46
C MET A 24 15.28 5.00 -10.75
N ALA A 25 16.15 5.03 -11.77
CA ALA A 25 15.82 5.61 -13.07
C ALA A 25 14.70 4.81 -13.77
N ARG A 26 14.81 3.48 -13.80
CA ARG A 26 13.78 2.63 -14.40
C ARG A 26 12.46 2.70 -13.65
N MET A 27 12.54 2.78 -12.33
CA MET A 27 11.34 2.92 -11.50
C MET A 27 10.66 4.26 -11.76
N GLY A 28 11.44 5.33 -11.90
CA GLY A 28 10.93 6.66 -12.24
C GLY A 28 10.15 6.65 -13.56
N GLU A 29 10.68 5.98 -14.57
CA GLU A 29 10.00 5.85 -15.87
C GLU A 29 8.68 5.08 -15.73
N PHE A 30 8.69 3.99 -14.98
CA PHE A 30 7.48 3.20 -14.74
C PHE A 30 6.43 4.02 -13.96
N MET A 31 6.86 4.78 -12.96
CA MET A 31 5.97 5.64 -12.17
C MET A 31 5.31 6.71 -13.04
N GLU A 32 6.05 7.27 -13.99
CA GLU A 32 5.46 8.22 -14.95
C GLU A 32 4.38 7.55 -15.78
N GLU A 33 4.66 6.37 -16.28
CA GLU A 33 3.72 5.63 -17.13
C GLU A 33 2.43 5.28 -16.39
N ILE A 34 2.53 4.71 -15.20
CA ILE A 34 1.35 4.31 -14.43
C ILE A 34 0.54 5.52 -13.94
N THR A 35 1.23 6.63 -13.66
CA THR A 35 0.58 7.87 -13.28
C THR A 35 -0.20 8.48 -14.46
N LYS A 36 0.39 8.51 -15.64
CA LYS A 36 -0.27 8.99 -16.86
C LYS A 36 -1.47 8.14 -17.25
N ALA A 37 -1.41 6.85 -16.96
CA ALA A 37 -2.53 5.93 -17.19
C ALA A 37 -3.71 6.17 -16.24
N GLY A 38 -3.52 6.99 -15.20
CA GLY A 38 -4.58 7.29 -14.23
C GLY A 38 -4.86 6.15 -13.26
N VAL A 39 -3.98 5.17 -13.20
CA VAL A 39 -4.15 3.96 -12.38
C VAL A 39 -3.65 4.16 -10.96
N LEU A 40 -2.56 4.91 -10.79
CA LEU A 40 -1.94 5.08 -9.48
C LEU A 40 -2.54 6.27 -8.73
N LEU A 41 -3.13 6.00 -7.57
CA LEU A 41 -3.73 7.04 -6.72
C LEU A 41 -2.78 7.50 -5.62
N ALA A 42 -1.97 6.59 -5.08
CA ALA A 42 -1.00 6.89 -4.03
C ALA A 42 0.03 5.78 -3.95
N THR A 43 1.23 6.11 -3.52
CA THR A 43 2.29 5.12 -3.27
C THR A 43 3.33 5.73 -2.34
N ASP A 44 3.87 4.90 -1.44
CA ASP A 44 4.97 5.29 -0.57
C ASP A 44 5.79 4.08 -0.19
N GLY A 45 7.09 4.31 0.02
CA GLY A 45 7.96 3.33 0.62
C GLY A 45 7.95 3.42 2.14
N LEU A 46 8.25 2.32 2.80
CA LEU A 46 8.32 2.26 4.25
C LEU A 46 9.77 2.04 4.69
N HIS A 47 10.13 2.65 5.81
CA HIS A 47 11.40 2.33 6.46
C HIS A 47 11.41 0.87 6.91
N PRO A 48 12.61 0.27 7.10
CA PRO A 48 12.71 -1.09 7.66
C PRO A 48 11.98 -1.21 9.00
N SER A 49 11.59 -2.43 9.34
CA SER A 49 10.84 -2.70 10.57
C SER A 49 11.63 -2.32 11.84
N SER A 50 12.96 -2.18 11.74
CA SER A 50 13.78 -1.68 12.85
C SER A 50 13.35 -0.30 13.36
N LYS A 51 12.69 0.48 12.50
CA LYS A 51 12.15 1.80 12.90
C LYS A 51 10.67 1.75 13.26
N GLY A 52 10.08 0.57 13.24
CA GLY A 52 8.66 0.40 13.50
C GLY A 52 8.36 -0.10 14.90
N LYS A 53 7.09 -0.11 15.23
CA LYS A 53 6.56 -0.64 16.48
C LYS A 53 5.29 -1.42 16.19
N ARG A 54 5.05 -2.45 16.99
CA ARG A 54 3.77 -3.15 17.02
C ARG A 54 3.07 -2.81 18.33
N VAL A 55 1.82 -2.39 18.22
CA VAL A 55 0.97 -2.09 19.37
C VAL A 55 -0.12 -3.14 19.40
N ARG A 56 -0.23 -3.84 20.51
CA ARG A 56 -1.22 -4.93 20.68
C ARG A 56 -2.06 -4.66 21.91
N LEU A 57 -3.38 -4.80 21.75
CA LEU A 57 -4.31 -4.81 22.86
C LEU A 57 -4.86 -6.22 23.02
N SER A 58 -4.65 -6.82 24.18
CA SER A 58 -5.16 -8.16 24.48
C SER A 58 -5.60 -8.20 25.93
N LYS A 59 -6.84 -8.63 26.16
CA LYS A 59 -7.44 -8.75 27.52
C LYS A 59 -7.30 -7.46 28.35
N GLY A 60 -7.48 -6.32 27.71
CA GLY A 60 -7.39 -5.02 28.37
C GLY A 60 -5.97 -4.49 28.57
N GLU A 61 -4.95 -5.25 28.16
CA GLU A 61 -3.56 -4.83 28.27
C GLU A 61 -2.98 -4.42 26.93
N VAL A 62 -2.27 -3.28 26.91
CA VAL A 62 -1.57 -2.76 25.73
C VAL A 62 -0.11 -3.16 25.82
N THR A 63 0.40 -3.80 24.78
CA THR A 63 1.83 -4.13 24.65
C THR A 63 2.39 -3.42 23.43
N VAL A 64 3.55 -2.77 23.60
CA VAL A 64 4.28 -2.11 22.51
C VAL A 64 5.59 -2.87 22.31
N THR A 65 5.80 -3.36 21.10
CA THR A 65 7.00 -4.12 20.76
C THR A 65 7.79 -3.35 19.71
N ASP A 66 9.07 -3.10 19.98
CA ASP A 66 9.96 -2.45 19.03
C ASP A 66 10.42 -3.45 17.96
N GLY A 67 10.59 -2.94 16.71
CA GLY A 67 11.26 -3.73 15.69
C GLY A 67 12.76 -3.88 15.94
N PRO A 68 13.48 -4.64 15.13
CA PRO A 68 12.99 -5.30 13.92
C PRO A 68 12.13 -6.53 14.21
N PHE A 69 11.28 -6.88 13.23
CA PHE A 69 10.43 -8.07 13.32
C PHE A 69 11.02 -9.17 12.43
N THR A 70 10.91 -10.42 12.86
CA THR A 70 11.66 -11.54 12.24
C THR A 70 10.97 -12.20 11.06
N GLU A 71 9.65 -12.02 10.91
CA GLU A 71 8.89 -12.68 9.85
C GLU A 71 8.88 -11.81 8.58
N SER A 72 10.00 -11.82 7.82
CA SER A 72 10.15 -10.97 6.64
C SER A 72 9.04 -11.17 5.60
N LYS A 73 8.50 -12.38 5.49
CA LYS A 73 7.40 -12.69 4.56
C LYS A 73 6.10 -11.94 4.91
N GLU A 74 5.97 -11.46 6.13
CA GLU A 74 4.80 -10.71 6.59
C GLU A 74 5.05 -9.21 6.61
N LEU A 75 6.27 -8.77 6.40
CA LEU A 75 6.64 -7.37 6.43
C LEU A 75 6.41 -6.73 5.06
N VAL A 76 6.06 -5.45 5.07
CA VAL A 76 5.76 -4.68 3.87
C VAL A 76 6.84 -3.63 3.67
N ALA A 77 7.39 -3.57 2.46
CA ALA A 77 8.41 -2.59 2.09
C ALA A 77 7.80 -1.32 1.47
N SER A 78 6.68 -1.46 0.77
CA SER A 78 5.99 -0.32 0.15
C SER A 78 4.55 -0.68 -0.15
N TYR A 79 3.74 0.33 -0.44
CA TYR A 79 2.37 0.11 -0.87
C TYR A 79 2.04 1.00 -2.07
N ALA A 80 1.01 0.58 -2.80
CA ALA A 80 0.45 1.38 -3.88
C ALA A 80 -1.07 1.24 -3.87
N LEU A 81 -1.76 2.35 -4.02
CA LEU A 81 -3.21 2.39 -4.13
C LEU A 81 -3.56 2.57 -5.60
N PHE A 82 -4.33 1.62 -6.14
CA PHE A 82 -4.70 1.59 -7.56
C PHE A 82 -6.19 1.87 -7.75
N ASP A 83 -6.50 2.54 -8.85
CA ASP A 83 -7.85 2.60 -9.40
C ASP A 83 -7.85 1.84 -10.72
N VAL A 84 -8.44 0.67 -10.73
CA VAL A 84 -8.41 -0.28 -11.85
C VAL A 84 -9.82 -0.75 -12.18
N LYS A 85 -9.97 -1.33 -13.37
CA LYS A 85 -11.25 -1.87 -13.83
C LYS A 85 -11.52 -3.26 -13.28
N SER A 86 -10.46 -4.00 -12.97
CA SER A 86 -10.55 -5.40 -12.57
C SER A 86 -9.32 -5.81 -11.77
N MET A 87 -9.41 -6.93 -11.10
CA MET A 87 -8.26 -7.53 -10.42
C MET A 87 -7.18 -7.92 -11.43
N GLU A 88 -7.59 -8.38 -12.61
CA GLU A 88 -6.66 -8.76 -13.69
C GLU A 88 -5.80 -7.56 -14.13
N GLU A 89 -6.39 -6.37 -14.20
CA GLU A 89 -5.64 -5.15 -14.51
C GLU A 89 -4.64 -4.82 -13.40
N ALA A 90 -5.05 -4.96 -12.14
CA ALA A 90 -4.16 -4.74 -11.01
C ALA A 90 -2.98 -5.72 -11.03
N VAL A 91 -3.24 -6.99 -11.36
CA VAL A 91 -2.20 -8.01 -11.50
C VAL A 91 -1.21 -7.63 -12.61
N GLU A 92 -1.72 -7.15 -13.75
CA GLU A 92 -0.87 -6.78 -14.89
C GLU A 92 0.07 -5.61 -14.54
N TRP A 93 -0.46 -4.56 -13.90
CA TRP A 93 0.40 -3.44 -13.46
C TRP A 93 1.42 -3.89 -12.42
N THR A 94 1.03 -4.77 -11.50
CA THR A 94 1.92 -5.32 -10.48
C THR A 94 3.00 -6.19 -11.11
N ARG A 95 2.65 -7.01 -12.11
CA ARG A 95 3.62 -7.81 -12.85
C ARG A 95 4.68 -6.92 -13.49
N ARG A 96 4.27 -5.85 -14.12
CA ARG A 96 5.19 -4.88 -14.76
C ARG A 96 6.10 -4.21 -13.73
N PHE A 97 5.55 -3.86 -12.58
CA PHE A 97 6.33 -3.31 -11.47
C PHE A 97 7.40 -4.29 -11.00
N LEU A 98 7.04 -5.55 -10.81
CA LEU A 98 7.98 -6.59 -10.38
C LEU A 98 9.05 -6.86 -11.43
N GLU A 99 8.72 -6.77 -12.70
CA GLU A 99 9.71 -6.90 -13.79
C GLU A 99 10.76 -5.78 -13.73
N VAL A 100 10.36 -4.57 -13.37
CA VAL A 100 11.31 -3.46 -13.18
C VAL A 100 12.23 -3.75 -11.99
N LEU A 101 11.69 -4.29 -10.90
CA LEU A 101 12.49 -4.68 -9.73
C LEU A 101 13.40 -5.87 -10.02
N GLY A 102 13.00 -6.77 -10.91
CA GLY A 102 13.73 -7.99 -11.25
C GLY A 102 13.30 -9.21 -10.45
N GLU A 103 12.83 -9.03 -9.23
CA GLU A 103 12.26 -10.09 -8.38
C GLU A 103 11.41 -9.44 -7.29
N GLY A 104 10.64 -10.23 -6.59
CA GLY A 104 9.82 -9.77 -5.48
C GLY A 104 8.46 -10.43 -5.46
N GLU A 105 7.71 -10.10 -4.42
CA GLU A 105 6.34 -10.58 -4.23
C GLU A 105 5.46 -9.44 -3.78
N CYS A 106 4.30 -9.32 -4.41
CA CYS A 106 3.28 -8.37 -4.01
C CYS A 106 1.99 -9.08 -3.68
N GLU A 107 1.32 -8.60 -2.65
CA GLU A 107 -0.04 -9.00 -2.35
C GLU A 107 -0.97 -7.90 -2.83
N ILE A 108 -2.07 -8.25 -3.49
CA ILE A 108 -3.06 -7.29 -3.97
C ILE A 108 -4.39 -7.60 -3.29
N ARG A 109 -5.01 -6.56 -2.71
CA ARG A 109 -6.30 -6.73 -2.02
C ARG A 109 -7.26 -5.63 -2.47
N PRO A 110 -8.49 -6.00 -2.87
CA PRO A 110 -9.50 -4.99 -3.15
C PRO A 110 -9.88 -4.26 -1.86
N ILE A 111 -10.18 -2.98 -2.01
CA ILE A 111 -10.58 -2.13 -0.90
C ILE A 111 -12.10 -2.18 -0.78
N PHE A 112 -12.59 -2.22 0.46
CA PHE A 112 -14.02 -2.13 0.71
C PHE A 112 -14.61 -0.85 0.14
N GLU A 113 -15.73 -1.00 -0.54
CA GLU A 113 -16.55 0.11 -1.00
C GLU A 113 -17.86 0.13 -0.17
N PRO A 114 -18.58 1.27 -0.13
CA PRO A 114 -19.83 1.33 0.64
C PRO A 114 -20.84 0.24 0.29
N SER A 115 -20.88 -0.17 -0.99
CA SER A 115 -21.78 -1.24 -1.45
C SER A 115 -21.47 -2.60 -0.84
N ASP A 116 -20.24 -2.82 -0.37
CA ASP A 116 -19.83 -4.10 0.24
C ASP A 116 -20.45 -4.30 1.62
N PHE A 117 -20.88 -3.23 2.28
CA PHE A 117 -21.44 -3.27 3.63
C PHE A 117 -22.96 -3.45 3.65
N GLY A 118 -23.63 -3.38 2.49
CA GLY A 118 -25.06 -3.58 2.37
C GLY A 118 -25.89 -2.53 3.12
N GLU A 119 -27.10 -2.92 3.56
CA GLU A 119 -28.05 -2.00 4.20
C GLU A 119 -27.63 -1.62 5.63
N GLU A 120 -26.76 -2.37 6.25
CA GLU A 120 -26.25 -2.07 7.59
C GLU A 120 -25.44 -0.78 7.61
N PHE A 121 -24.88 -0.40 6.47
CA PHE A 121 -24.20 0.89 6.30
C PHE A 121 -25.25 1.94 5.94
N THR A 122 -25.72 2.69 6.94
CA THR A 122 -26.85 3.63 6.81
C THR A 122 -26.49 4.83 5.93
N PRO A 123 -27.52 5.52 5.35
CA PRO A 123 -27.26 6.76 4.61
C PRO A 123 -26.52 7.83 5.41
N GLU A 124 -26.83 7.99 6.70
CA GLU A 124 -26.12 8.93 7.57
C GLU A 124 -24.64 8.55 7.74
N GLN A 125 -24.36 7.26 7.89
CA GLN A 125 -22.99 6.77 7.99
C GLN A 125 -22.22 6.99 6.68
N ARG A 126 -22.87 6.78 5.52
CA ARG A 126 -22.27 7.03 4.22
C ARG A 126 -21.92 8.50 4.02
N GLU A 127 -22.83 9.39 4.39
CA GLU A 127 -22.58 10.83 4.33
C GLU A 127 -21.43 11.26 5.23
N ALA A 128 -21.38 10.71 6.44
CA ALA A 128 -20.30 10.99 7.37
C ALA A 128 -18.95 10.53 6.81
N GLU A 129 -18.89 9.34 6.21
CA GLU A 129 -17.68 8.85 5.59
C GLU A 129 -17.24 9.71 4.41
N GLU A 130 -18.18 10.12 3.56
CA GLU A 130 -17.87 11.00 2.42
C GLU A 130 -17.27 12.32 2.87
N ARG A 131 -17.84 12.93 3.92
CA ARG A 131 -17.28 14.15 4.49
C ARG A 131 -15.88 13.94 5.03
N GLN A 132 -15.65 12.84 5.72
CA GLN A 132 -14.35 12.50 6.27
C GLN A 132 -13.31 12.30 5.17
N ARG A 133 -13.67 11.59 4.09
CA ARG A 133 -12.78 11.40 2.93
C ARG A 133 -12.45 12.72 2.26
N ALA A 134 -13.43 13.59 2.08
CA ALA A 134 -13.19 14.90 1.51
C ALA A 134 -12.21 15.72 2.36
N GLN A 135 -12.32 15.64 3.68
CA GLN A 135 -11.39 16.30 4.60
C GLN A 135 -9.99 15.72 4.51
N MET A 136 -9.87 14.39 4.42
CA MET A 136 -8.59 13.72 4.24
C MET A 136 -7.94 14.13 2.91
N ASP A 137 -8.69 14.13 1.82
CA ASP A 137 -8.20 14.53 0.50
C ASP A 137 -7.74 15.99 0.48
N ALA A 138 -8.49 16.87 1.11
CA ALA A 138 -8.13 18.29 1.21
C ALA A 138 -6.82 18.47 1.99
N LYS A 139 -6.62 17.71 3.05
CA LYS A 139 -5.38 17.75 3.83
C LYS A 139 -4.20 17.18 3.06
N ALA A 140 -4.41 16.12 2.30
CA ALA A 140 -3.36 15.48 1.51
C ALA A 140 -2.84 16.41 0.39
N LYS A 141 -3.67 17.34 -0.09
CA LYS A 141 -3.29 18.32 -1.14
C LYS A 141 -2.49 19.51 -0.61
N ARG A 142 -2.33 19.61 0.68
CA ARG A 142 -1.50 20.65 1.31
C ARG A 142 -0.05 20.20 1.36
#